data_e2429d8b11bb3f98b49993d1ddfc6d6f
#
_entry.id   e2429d8b11bb3f98b49993d1ddfc6d6f
#
_cell.length_a   1.000
_cell.length_b   1.000
_cell.length_c   1.000
_cell.angle_alpha   90.00
_cell.angle_beta   90.00
_cell.angle_gamma   90.00
#
_symmetry.space_group_name_H-M   'P 1'
#
loop_
_entity.id
_entity.type
_entity.pdbx_description
1 polymer ?
#
loop_
_entity_poly.entity_id
_entity_poly.type
_entity_poly.pdbx_seq_one_letter_code
_entity_poly.pdbx_strand_id
1 'polypeptide(L)'
;MTDTKPGHAHLIAGGFPPGSQAGHDHDYARLRLLGLLAEREIPTSVANDFADLEKWLPVSRLLITYVAGPYPDAAQCRALQQWLEAGGHWLGLHGTSGGRAERVEGSRQRRTVKTEHHALLGSYFLTHPPICKIRVDVTGDTPLTRGLGPSFVVEDEPYFIELQDPKSTRVLLTADYGPSATSPTIGTLYPTDTSLQPDGKTRVLGYTRALRQGSVTYFALGHCHNPAIRASRTVDPTDTTPLTFRGSWETDAFIALLGNAIAWGVGAL
;
A
#
# COMPACT_ATOMS: atom_id res chain seq x y z
N MET A 1 13.09 21.83 24.98
CA MET A 1 12.80 20.69 24.06
C MET A 1 11.86 19.77 24.83
N THR A 2 10.61 19.74 24.47
CA THR A 2 9.64 18.81 25.05
C THR A 2 9.98 17.42 24.53
N ASP A 3 10.44 16.57 25.42
CA ASP A 3 10.71 15.14 25.16
C ASP A 3 9.37 14.43 24.94
N THR A 4 8.77 14.66 23.77
CA THR A 4 7.55 13.95 23.38
C THR A 4 7.96 12.56 22.95
N LYS A 5 7.69 11.56 23.80
CA LYS A 5 7.84 10.15 23.42
C LYS A 5 7.17 9.92 22.06
N PRO A 6 7.80 9.12 21.17
CA PRO A 6 7.17 8.79 19.88
C PRO A 6 5.79 8.18 20.10
N GLY A 7 4.83 8.57 19.29
CA GLY A 7 3.47 8.06 19.38
C GLY A 7 3.43 6.55 19.09
N HIS A 8 2.44 5.86 19.64
CA HIS A 8 2.21 4.43 19.39
C HIS A 8 1.81 4.16 17.93
N ALA A 9 2.29 3.05 17.35
CA ALA A 9 1.89 2.55 16.05
C ALA A 9 1.06 1.26 16.17
N HIS A 10 0.07 1.11 15.28
CA HIS A 10 -0.62 -0.16 15.08
C HIS A 10 -0.28 -0.70 13.70
N LEU A 11 0.26 -1.92 13.62
CA LEU A 11 0.67 -2.59 12.40
C LEU A 11 -0.30 -3.74 12.08
N ILE A 12 -0.97 -3.65 10.93
CA ILE A 12 -1.75 -4.75 10.37
C ILE A 12 -1.04 -5.28 9.14
N ALA A 13 -0.50 -6.50 9.23
CA ALA A 13 0.11 -7.18 8.10
C ALA A 13 -0.49 -8.58 7.97
N GLY A 14 -1.28 -8.80 6.91
CA GLY A 14 -2.05 -10.04 6.74
C GLY A 14 -3.41 -9.76 6.15
N GLY A 15 -4.47 -10.18 6.84
CA GLY A 15 -5.85 -9.90 6.44
C GLY A 15 -6.53 -11.05 5.72
N PHE A 16 -5.89 -12.23 5.64
CA PHE A 16 -6.53 -13.46 5.17
C PHE A 16 -6.70 -14.45 6.32
N PRO A 17 -7.73 -15.29 6.27
CA PRO A 17 -7.79 -16.44 7.17
C PRO A 17 -6.51 -17.26 7.11
N PRO A 18 -6.08 -17.93 8.18
CA PRO A 18 -4.93 -18.83 8.16
C PRO A 18 -5.00 -19.82 7.00
N GLY A 19 -3.91 -19.96 6.23
CA GLY A 19 -3.84 -20.82 5.06
C GLY A 19 -4.32 -20.19 3.75
N SER A 20 -4.90 -19.00 3.77
CA SER A 20 -5.22 -18.22 2.58
C SER A 20 -4.04 -17.32 2.19
N GLN A 21 -3.58 -17.46 0.95
CA GLN A 21 -2.41 -16.76 0.45
C GLN A 21 -2.79 -15.92 -0.76
N ALA A 22 -2.82 -14.61 -0.61
CA ALA A 22 -3.13 -13.68 -1.69
C ALA A 22 -1.91 -13.30 -2.55
N GLY A 23 -0.90 -14.14 -2.55
CA GLY A 23 0.29 -13.89 -3.34
C GLY A 23 1.33 -12.97 -2.70
N HIS A 24 1.19 -12.63 -1.42
CA HIS A 24 2.09 -11.74 -0.69
C HIS A 24 2.68 -12.41 0.55
N ASP A 25 3.96 -12.19 0.82
CA ASP A 25 4.62 -12.64 2.04
C ASP A 25 4.41 -11.61 3.17
N HIS A 26 3.24 -11.68 3.80
CA HIS A 26 2.85 -10.77 4.87
C HIS A 26 3.79 -10.84 6.08
N ASP A 27 4.35 -12.03 6.36
CA ASP A 27 5.25 -12.21 7.49
C ASP A 27 6.60 -11.52 7.27
N TYR A 28 7.13 -11.58 6.04
CA TYR A 28 8.34 -10.84 5.69
C TYR A 28 8.11 -9.32 5.76
N ALA A 29 7.02 -8.83 5.17
CA ALA A 29 6.67 -7.41 5.25
C ALA A 29 6.51 -6.94 6.70
N ARG A 30 5.82 -7.74 7.54
CA ARG A 30 5.68 -7.48 8.98
C ARG A 30 7.04 -7.39 9.68
N LEU A 31 7.93 -8.34 9.42
CA LEU A 31 9.28 -8.36 10.00
C LEU A 31 10.05 -7.08 9.65
N ARG A 32 10.03 -6.67 8.39
CA ARG A 32 10.71 -5.44 7.93
C ARG A 32 10.14 -4.19 8.58
N LEU A 33 8.81 -4.07 8.65
CA LEU A 33 8.13 -2.94 9.28
C LEU A 33 8.39 -2.87 10.79
N LEU A 34 8.34 -4.01 11.48
CA LEU A 34 8.68 -4.09 12.90
C LEU A 34 10.14 -3.69 13.17
N GLY A 35 11.07 -4.08 12.30
CA GLY A 35 12.46 -3.64 12.38
C GLY A 35 12.57 -2.11 12.33
N LEU A 36 11.93 -1.49 11.33
CA LEU A 36 11.92 -0.02 11.18
C LEU A 36 11.30 0.72 12.36
N LEU A 37 10.25 0.14 12.97
CA LEU A 37 9.60 0.69 14.16
C LEU A 37 10.47 0.53 15.40
N ALA A 38 11.10 -0.64 15.59
CA ALA A 38 11.99 -0.93 16.71
C ALA A 38 13.25 -0.06 16.70
N GLU A 39 13.87 0.14 15.53
CA GLU A 39 15.02 1.04 15.36
C GLU A 39 14.73 2.50 15.81
N ARG A 40 13.44 2.88 15.82
CA ARG A 40 12.95 4.22 16.22
C ARG A 40 12.31 4.23 17.60
N GLU A 41 12.41 3.12 18.33
CA GLU A 41 11.83 2.95 19.66
C GLU A 41 10.33 3.28 19.73
N ILE A 42 9.58 2.98 18.64
CA ILE A 42 8.14 3.23 18.55
C ILE A 42 7.37 2.06 19.16
N PRO A 43 6.63 2.26 20.27
CA PRO A 43 5.74 1.21 20.80
C PRO A 43 4.74 0.76 19.75
N THR A 44 4.61 -0.54 19.57
CA THR A 44 3.84 -1.08 18.44
C THR A 44 2.95 -2.23 18.87
N SER A 45 1.66 -2.18 18.51
CA SER A 45 0.75 -3.32 18.52
C SER A 45 0.66 -3.94 17.13
N VAL A 46 0.38 -5.23 17.05
CA VAL A 46 0.36 -6.00 15.79
C VAL A 46 -0.92 -6.80 15.67
N ALA A 47 -1.50 -6.79 14.47
CA ALA A 47 -2.65 -7.61 14.11
C ALA A 47 -2.47 -8.24 12.71
N ASN A 48 -3.31 -9.23 12.40
CA ASN A 48 -3.39 -9.85 11.07
C ASN A 48 -4.53 -9.28 10.22
N ASP A 49 -5.49 -8.61 10.85
CA ASP A 49 -6.69 -8.05 10.22
C ASP A 49 -7.18 -6.83 11.00
N PHE A 50 -8.35 -6.33 10.63
CA PHE A 50 -8.96 -5.13 11.21
C PHE A 50 -9.86 -5.40 12.41
N ALA A 51 -9.91 -6.63 12.95
CA ALA A 51 -10.89 -7.00 13.97
C ALA A 51 -10.72 -6.23 15.29
N ASP A 52 -9.52 -5.80 15.64
CA ASP A 52 -9.22 -5.10 16.88
C ASP A 52 -8.90 -3.60 16.72
N LEU A 53 -9.30 -3.00 15.59
CA LEU A 53 -9.09 -1.58 15.30
C LEU A 53 -9.59 -0.67 16.43
N GLU A 54 -10.81 -0.89 16.92
CA GLU A 54 -11.42 -0.05 17.95
C GLU A 54 -10.62 -0.05 19.25
N LYS A 55 -9.91 -1.13 19.53
CA LYS A 55 -9.02 -1.24 20.69
C LYS A 55 -7.75 -0.40 20.53
N TRP A 56 -7.17 -0.39 19.32
CA TRP A 56 -5.83 0.15 19.12
C TRP A 56 -5.80 1.55 18.53
N LEU A 57 -6.78 1.96 17.72
CA LEU A 57 -6.82 3.31 17.16
C LEU A 57 -6.78 4.42 18.22
N PRO A 58 -7.51 4.33 19.36
CA PRO A 58 -7.50 5.41 20.35
C PRO A 58 -6.15 5.71 20.98
N VAL A 59 -5.25 4.73 21.00
CA VAL A 59 -3.90 4.88 21.58
C VAL A 59 -2.81 5.02 20.53
N SER A 60 -3.15 4.86 19.25
CA SER A 60 -2.21 4.90 18.14
C SER A 60 -2.25 6.26 17.43
N ARG A 61 -1.08 6.77 17.08
CA ARG A 61 -0.94 7.91 16.19
C ARG A 61 -0.73 7.48 14.73
N LEU A 62 -0.14 6.31 14.51
CA LEU A 62 0.15 5.74 13.21
C LEU A 62 -0.52 4.36 13.06
N LEU A 63 -1.26 4.18 11.98
CA LEU A 63 -1.70 2.88 11.48
C LEU A 63 -0.87 2.54 10.25
N ILE A 64 -0.27 1.34 10.22
CA ILE A 64 0.41 0.81 9.04
C ILE A 64 -0.36 -0.42 8.56
N THR A 65 -0.66 -0.49 7.27
CA THR A 65 -1.36 -1.65 6.69
C THR A 65 -0.61 -2.20 5.47
N TYR A 66 -0.36 -3.52 5.50
CA TYR A 66 0.11 -4.32 4.39
C TYR A 66 -0.81 -5.54 4.27
N VAL A 67 -1.93 -5.37 3.59
CA VAL A 67 -3.02 -6.35 3.60
C VAL A 67 -3.49 -6.68 2.18
N ALA A 68 -4.05 -7.85 2.02
CA ALA A 68 -4.69 -8.28 0.78
C ALA A 68 -6.11 -8.84 1.02
N GLY A 69 -6.79 -8.30 2.04
CA GLY A 69 -8.14 -8.64 2.49
C GLY A 69 -8.16 -9.62 3.69
N PRO A 70 -9.25 -9.76 4.41
CA PRO A 70 -10.44 -8.92 4.26
C PRO A 70 -10.16 -7.46 4.58
N TYR A 71 -10.84 -6.57 3.84
CA TYR A 71 -10.71 -5.12 4.02
C TYR A 71 -11.69 -4.63 5.09
N PRO A 72 -11.50 -3.40 5.62
CA PRO A 72 -12.38 -2.86 6.65
C PRO A 72 -13.84 -2.86 6.19
N ASP A 73 -14.72 -3.26 7.09
CA ASP A 73 -16.15 -3.12 6.90
C ASP A 73 -16.63 -1.68 7.15
N ALA A 74 -17.94 -1.43 7.00
CA ALA A 74 -18.50 -0.09 7.16
C ALA A 74 -18.33 0.47 8.58
N ALA A 75 -18.35 -0.36 9.63
CA ALA A 75 -18.14 0.10 11.00
C ALA A 75 -16.67 0.46 11.24
N GLN A 76 -15.77 -0.39 10.78
CA GLN A 76 -14.33 -0.14 10.83
C GLN A 76 -13.92 1.07 9.99
N CYS A 77 -14.54 1.28 8.82
CA CYS A 77 -14.33 2.49 8.02
C CYS A 77 -14.75 3.75 8.76
N ARG A 78 -15.88 3.75 9.47
CA ARG A 78 -16.30 4.89 10.31
C ARG A 78 -15.32 5.16 11.45
N ALA A 79 -14.83 4.13 12.12
CA ALA A 79 -13.82 4.28 13.17
C ALA A 79 -12.51 4.85 12.63
N LEU A 80 -12.04 4.36 11.49
CA LEU A 80 -10.88 4.88 10.77
C LEU A 80 -11.06 6.34 10.38
N GLN A 81 -12.22 6.71 9.84
CA GLN A 81 -12.50 8.09 9.47
C GLN A 81 -12.43 9.03 10.67
N GLN A 82 -13.10 8.68 11.77
CA GLN A 82 -13.08 9.49 13.00
C GLN A 82 -11.67 9.66 13.56
N TRP A 83 -10.90 8.57 13.57
CA TRP A 83 -9.52 8.58 14.04
C TRP A 83 -8.61 9.44 13.14
N LEU A 84 -8.73 9.34 11.82
CA LEU A 84 -8.01 10.18 10.87
C LEU A 84 -8.39 11.67 11.06
N GLU A 85 -9.68 11.98 11.17
CA GLU A 85 -10.14 13.35 11.38
C GLU A 85 -9.63 13.96 12.70
N ALA A 86 -9.38 13.12 13.70
CA ALA A 86 -8.81 13.52 15.01
C ALA A 86 -7.28 13.63 15.02
N GLY A 87 -6.59 13.38 13.90
CA GLY A 87 -5.14 13.56 13.80
C GLY A 87 -4.34 12.26 13.67
N GLY A 88 -5.00 11.14 13.46
CA GLY A 88 -4.35 9.88 13.13
C GLY A 88 -3.70 9.88 11.73
N HIS A 89 -2.66 9.07 11.54
CA HIS A 89 -1.96 8.93 10.25
C HIS A 89 -2.00 7.48 9.78
N TRP A 90 -2.47 7.27 8.56
CA TRP A 90 -2.55 5.94 7.95
C TRP A 90 -1.51 5.79 6.84
N LEU A 91 -0.58 4.86 7.00
CA LEU A 91 0.35 4.41 5.97
C LEU A 91 -0.17 3.10 5.35
N GLY A 92 -0.72 3.19 4.16
CA GLY A 92 -1.15 2.03 3.37
C GLY A 92 -0.07 1.60 2.38
N LEU A 93 0.18 0.31 2.28
CA LEU A 93 1.19 -0.25 1.38
C LEU A 93 0.54 -1.25 0.42
N HIS A 94 0.96 -1.21 -0.83
CA HIS A 94 0.72 -2.21 -1.88
C HIS A 94 -0.73 -2.75 -1.87
N GLY A 95 -0.95 -3.99 -1.40
CA GLY A 95 -2.25 -4.65 -1.37
C GLY A 95 -3.35 -3.92 -0.60
N THR A 96 -3.02 -2.90 0.21
CA THR A 96 -4.01 -2.11 0.95
C THR A 96 -5.03 -1.40 0.05
N SER A 97 -4.69 -1.07 -1.20
CA SER A 97 -5.63 -0.48 -2.17
C SER A 97 -6.53 -1.50 -2.88
N GLY A 98 -6.34 -2.78 -2.62
CA GLY A 98 -7.19 -3.84 -3.14
C GLY A 98 -8.60 -3.79 -2.57
N GLY A 99 -9.45 -4.71 -3.02
CA GLY A 99 -10.84 -4.74 -2.62
C GLY A 99 -11.50 -6.11 -2.79
N ARG A 100 -12.73 -6.21 -2.31
CA ARG A 100 -13.54 -7.41 -2.53
C ARG A 100 -13.79 -7.59 -4.03
N ALA A 101 -13.56 -8.81 -4.52
CA ALA A 101 -13.83 -9.16 -5.91
C ALA A 101 -15.14 -9.98 -6.02
N GLU A 102 -15.99 -9.60 -6.96
CA GLU A 102 -17.21 -10.32 -7.33
C GLU A 102 -16.99 -11.07 -8.65
N ARG A 103 -17.64 -12.22 -8.79
CA ARG A 103 -17.67 -12.93 -10.06
C ARG A 103 -18.50 -12.16 -11.08
N VAL A 104 -18.02 -12.10 -12.31
CA VAL A 104 -18.81 -11.62 -13.45
C VAL A 104 -19.51 -12.81 -14.06
N GLU A 105 -20.85 -12.75 -14.15
CA GLU A 105 -21.67 -13.83 -14.72
C GLU A 105 -21.23 -14.12 -16.16
N GLY A 106 -21.11 -15.40 -16.51
CA GLY A 106 -20.66 -15.84 -17.83
C GLY A 106 -19.17 -15.63 -18.13
N SER A 107 -18.37 -15.20 -17.17
CA SER A 107 -16.94 -14.93 -17.34
C SER A 107 -16.06 -15.61 -16.28
N ARG A 108 -14.79 -15.86 -16.61
CA ARG A 108 -13.76 -16.23 -15.64
C ARG A 108 -13.19 -15.02 -14.89
N GLN A 109 -13.48 -13.83 -15.37
CA GLN A 109 -12.99 -12.58 -14.80
C GLN A 109 -13.75 -12.22 -13.52
N ARG A 110 -13.12 -11.41 -12.69
CA ARG A 110 -13.71 -10.84 -11.50
C ARG A 110 -13.77 -9.31 -11.65
N ARG A 111 -14.73 -8.70 -11.00
CA ARG A 111 -14.81 -7.25 -10.86
C ARG A 111 -14.56 -6.88 -9.41
N THR A 112 -13.63 -6.01 -9.16
CA THR A 112 -13.42 -5.45 -7.82
C THR A 112 -14.52 -4.43 -7.53
N VAL A 113 -15.01 -4.42 -6.29
CA VAL A 113 -16.08 -3.53 -5.83
C VAL A 113 -15.47 -2.39 -5.03
N LYS A 114 -15.76 -1.15 -5.45
CA LYS A 114 -15.40 0.04 -4.67
C LYS A 114 -16.22 0.07 -3.38
N THR A 115 -15.55 0.36 -2.28
CA THR A 115 -16.16 0.45 -0.94
C THR A 115 -15.72 1.74 -0.25
N GLU A 116 -16.29 2.02 0.94
CA GLU A 116 -15.90 3.16 1.79
C GLU A 116 -14.41 3.18 2.11
N HIS A 117 -13.80 2.00 2.25
CA HIS A 117 -12.37 1.84 2.45
C HIS A 117 -11.53 2.57 1.37
N HIS A 118 -11.90 2.45 0.09
CA HIS A 118 -11.17 3.11 -1.00
C HIS A 118 -11.31 4.64 -0.95
N ALA A 119 -12.49 5.14 -0.57
CA ALA A 119 -12.71 6.57 -0.40
C ALA A 119 -11.86 7.14 0.75
N LEU A 120 -11.71 6.39 1.84
CA LEU A 120 -10.84 6.78 2.96
C LEU A 120 -9.36 6.69 2.59
N LEU A 121 -8.92 5.58 2.03
CA LEU A 121 -7.54 5.39 1.59
C LEU A 121 -7.18 6.44 0.53
N GLY A 122 -8.10 6.74 -0.39
CA GLY A 122 -7.90 7.70 -1.47
C GLY A 122 -7.51 7.05 -2.80
N SER A 123 -7.44 5.74 -2.86
CA SER A 123 -7.13 5.00 -4.08
C SER A 123 -7.86 3.66 -4.17
N TYR A 124 -7.95 3.19 -5.39
CA TYR A 124 -8.59 1.95 -5.77
C TYR A 124 -7.73 1.20 -6.76
N PHE A 125 -7.39 -0.05 -6.45
CA PHE A 125 -6.59 -0.91 -7.31
C PHE A 125 -7.33 -1.29 -8.59
N LEU A 126 -6.71 -1.11 -9.74
CA LEU A 126 -7.21 -1.56 -11.04
C LEU A 126 -6.51 -2.84 -11.50
N THR A 127 -5.18 -2.78 -11.59
CA THR A 127 -4.34 -3.85 -12.13
C THR A 127 -2.88 -3.64 -11.75
N HIS A 128 -2.00 -4.55 -12.14
CA HIS A 128 -0.54 -4.40 -12.09
C HIS A 128 0.10 -5.05 -13.32
N PRO A 129 1.28 -4.60 -13.76
CA PRO A 129 2.10 -5.35 -14.71
C PRO A 129 2.72 -6.57 -14.02
N PRO A 130 3.33 -7.51 -14.73
CA PRO A 130 4.27 -8.45 -14.14
C PRO A 130 5.38 -7.73 -13.37
N ILE A 131 6.06 -8.45 -12.46
CA ILE A 131 7.27 -7.94 -11.81
C ILE A 131 8.24 -7.43 -12.87
N CYS A 132 8.70 -6.19 -12.70
CA CYS A 132 9.56 -5.54 -13.67
C CYS A 132 10.43 -4.45 -13.02
N LYS A 133 11.52 -4.08 -13.70
CA LYS A 133 12.32 -2.91 -13.32
C LYS A 133 11.55 -1.63 -13.60
N ILE A 134 11.49 -0.75 -12.61
CA ILE A 134 10.75 0.49 -12.63
C ILE A 134 11.68 1.63 -12.28
N ARG A 135 11.72 2.66 -13.13
CA ARG A 135 12.21 3.97 -12.72
C ARG A 135 11.06 4.71 -12.04
N VAL A 136 11.24 5.02 -10.77
CA VAL A 136 10.30 5.80 -9.97
C VAL A 136 10.82 7.25 -9.93
N ASP A 137 10.01 8.17 -10.40
CA ASP A 137 10.29 9.61 -10.32
C ASP A 137 9.68 10.17 -9.02
N VAL A 138 10.47 10.96 -8.28
CA VAL A 138 10.09 11.61 -7.03
C VAL A 138 9.52 12.98 -7.34
N THR A 139 8.25 13.22 -7.00
CA THR A 139 7.55 14.46 -7.29
C THR A 139 7.53 15.38 -6.07
N GLY A 140 8.44 16.33 -6.04
CA GLY A 140 8.50 17.38 -5.04
C GLY A 140 9.30 17.01 -3.78
N ASP A 141 9.78 18.06 -3.11
CA ASP A 141 10.47 17.98 -1.84
C ASP A 141 9.47 18.06 -0.69
N THR A 142 9.37 16.99 0.08
CA THR A 142 8.49 16.87 1.24
C THR A 142 9.20 16.11 2.35
N PRO A 143 8.75 16.19 3.61
CA PRO A 143 9.27 15.32 4.66
C PRO A 143 9.22 13.84 4.31
N LEU A 144 8.18 13.40 3.56
CA LEU A 144 7.98 12.01 3.14
C LEU A 144 9.00 11.54 2.08
N THR A 145 9.52 12.45 1.26
CA THR A 145 10.49 12.17 0.18
C THR A 145 11.91 12.62 0.51
N ARG A 146 12.14 13.06 1.75
CA ARG A 146 13.46 13.57 2.19
C ARG A 146 14.55 12.52 1.98
N GLY A 147 15.68 12.97 1.44
CA GLY A 147 16.85 12.11 1.19
C GLY A 147 16.74 11.20 -0.02
N LEU A 148 15.60 11.16 -0.71
CA LEU A 148 15.48 10.53 -2.01
C LEU A 148 15.99 11.49 -3.08
N GLY A 149 16.73 10.98 -4.05
CA GLY A 149 17.08 11.75 -5.24
C GLY A 149 15.83 12.04 -6.11
N PRO A 150 16.00 12.68 -7.26
CA PRO A 150 14.89 12.96 -8.17
C PRO A 150 14.23 11.70 -8.74
N SER A 151 14.93 10.59 -8.70
CA SER A 151 14.40 9.27 -9.09
C SER A 151 15.25 8.14 -8.50
N PHE A 152 14.67 6.95 -8.45
CA PHE A 152 15.35 5.71 -8.09
C PHE A 152 14.82 4.55 -8.94
N VAL A 153 15.56 3.43 -8.98
CA VAL A 153 15.13 2.24 -9.71
C VAL A 153 14.88 1.11 -8.72
N VAL A 154 13.75 0.43 -8.88
CA VAL A 154 13.40 -0.77 -8.13
C VAL A 154 12.95 -1.88 -9.08
N GLU A 155 12.94 -3.11 -8.63
CA GLU A 155 12.20 -4.19 -9.26
C GLU A 155 10.99 -4.49 -8.38
N ASP A 156 9.78 -4.42 -8.94
CA ASP A 156 8.54 -4.59 -8.17
C ASP A 156 7.37 -5.00 -9.08
N GLU A 157 6.23 -5.32 -8.49
CA GLU A 157 4.92 -5.46 -9.10
C GLU A 157 4.06 -4.24 -8.70
N PRO A 158 4.25 -3.07 -9.34
CA PRO A 158 3.59 -1.84 -8.88
C PRO A 158 2.09 -1.90 -9.15
N TYR A 159 1.28 -1.52 -8.19
CA TYR A 159 -0.16 -1.43 -8.39
C TYR A 159 -0.53 -0.17 -9.17
N PHE A 160 -1.32 -0.35 -10.22
CA PHE A 160 -1.96 0.75 -10.94
C PHE A 160 -3.27 1.09 -10.24
N ILE A 161 -3.35 2.32 -9.79
CA ILE A 161 -4.42 2.78 -8.91
C ILE A 161 -5.19 3.94 -9.52
N GLU A 162 -6.51 3.91 -9.36
CA GLU A 162 -7.34 5.08 -9.58
C GLU A 162 -7.33 5.94 -8.30
N LEU A 163 -7.02 7.22 -8.42
CA LEU A 163 -7.17 8.17 -7.32
C LEU A 163 -8.65 8.53 -7.14
N GLN A 164 -9.16 8.45 -5.91
CA GLN A 164 -10.57 8.74 -5.63
C GLN A 164 -10.85 10.25 -5.57
N ASP A 165 -9.87 11.05 -5.16
CA ASP A 165 -9.92 12.49 -5.16
C ASP A 165 -8.57 13.10 -5.57
N PRO A 166 -8.29 13.20 -6.88
CA PRO A 166 -7.01 13.72 -7.38
C PRO A 166 -6.73 15.16 -6.94
N LYS A 167 -7.77 15.99 -6.70
CA LYS A 167 -7.60 17.40 -6.35
C LYS A 167 -7.09 17.61 -4.92
N SER A 168 -7.45 16.73 -3.99
CA SER A 168 -6.98 16.76 -2.60
C SER A 168 -5.76 15.87 -2.35
N THR A 169 -5.22 15.24 -3.40
CA THR A 169 -4.13 14.29 -3.31
C THR A 169 -2.82 14.93 -3.76
N ARG A 170 -1.81 14.91 -2.89
CA ARG A 170 -0.44 15.29 -3.25
C ARG A 170 0.32 14.06 -3.71
N VAL A 171 0.63 14.00 -5.00
CA VAL A 171 1.44 12.94 -5.58
C VAL A 171 2.88 13.05 -5.09
N LEU A 172 3.48 11.93 -4.72
CA LEU A 172 4.86 11.81 -4.21
C LEU A 172 5.76 11.02 -5.16
N LEU A 173 5.21 9.96 -5.76
CA LEU A 173 5.93 9.04 -6.63
C LEU A 173 5.12 8.78 -7.89
N THR A 174 5.81 8.78 -9.02
CA THR A 174 5.23 8.43 -10.32
C THR A 174 6.15 7.51 -11.11
N ALA A 175 5.61 6.86 -12.14
CA ALA A 175 6.40 6.19 -13.16
C ALA A 175 5.76 6.36 -14.53
N ASP A 176 6.60 6.45 -15.57
CA ASP A 176 6.17 6.42 -16.97
C ASP A 176 6.04 4.95 -17.41
N TYR A 177 4.81 4.50 -17.56
CA TYR A 177 4.50 3.13 -18.02
C TYR A 177 3.90 3.09 -19.42
N GLY A 178 3.54 4.23 -19.95
CA GLY A 178 2.81 4.32 -21.22
C GLY A 178 1.41 3.69 -21.17
N PRO A 179 0.65 3.79 -22.26
CA PRO A 179 -0.72 3.31 -22.32
C PRO A 179 -0.84 1.78 -22.43
N SER A 180 0.23 1.08 -22.83
CA SER A 180 0.22 -0.36 -23.14
C SER A 180 0.53 -1.28 -21.97
N ALA A 181 0.81 -0.75 -20.79
CA ALA A 181 1.28 -1.53 -19.65
C ALA A 181 0.17 -2.26 -18.87
N THR A 182 -1.06 -2.21 -19.34
CA THR A 182 -2.17 -2.95 -18.70
C THR A 182 -2.03 -4.43 -18.97
N SER A 183 -1.69 -5.20 -17.94
CA SER A 183 -1.72 -6.64 -18.04
C SER A 183 -3.16 -7.13 -17.94
N PRO A 184 -3.72 -7.81 -18.97
CA PRO A 184 -5.00 -8.47 -18.86
C PRO A 184 -4.94 -9.74 -18.00
N THR A 185 -3.78 -10.06 -17.42
CA THR A 185 -3.48 -11.40 -16.88
C THR A 185 -4.04 -11.65 -15.48
N ILE A 186 -4.39 -10.62 -14.71
CA ILE A 186 -4.91 -10.84 -13.35
C ILE A 186 -6.41 -11.09 -13.26
N GLY A 187 -7.08 -11.21 -14.39
CA GLY A 187 -8.50 -11.58 -14.43
C GLY A 187 -9.46 -10.59 -13.77
N THR A 188 -9.02 -9.34 -13.58
CA THR A 188 -9.85 -8.25 -13.04
C THR A 188 -10.38 -7.41 -14.18
N LEU A 189 -11.71 -7.23 -14.22
CA LEU A 189 -12.38 -6.41 -15.20
C LEU A 189 -12.54 -4.97 -14.70
N TYR A 190 -12.08 -4.01 -15.48
CA TYR A 190 -12.38 -2.60 -15.31
C TYR A 190 -12.71 -1.97 -16.67
N PRO A 191 -13.71 -1.07 -16.75
CA PRO A 191 -14.18 -0.55 -18.05
C PRO A 191 -13.21 0.43 -18.72
N THR A 192 -12.42 1.14 -17.91
CA THR A 192 -11.48 2.18 -18.37
C THR A 192 -10.27 2.19 -17.46
N ASP A 193 -9.08 2.39 -18.03
CA ASP A 193 -7.85 2.58 -17.25
C ASP A 193 -7.78 4.00 -16.70
N THR A 194 -8.35 4.18 -15.51
CA THR A 194 -8.37 5.46 -14.79
C THR A 194 -7.11 5.70 -13.97
N SER A 195 -6.11 4.82 -14.04
CA SER A 195 -4.81 5.01 -13.36
C SER A 195 -3.84 5.91 -14.14
N LEU A 196 -4.11 6.14 -15.44
CA LEU A 196 -3.32 7.05 -16.27
C LEU A 196 -3.58 8.51 -15.90
N GLN A 197 -2.50 9.27 -15.78
CA GLN A 197 -2.58 10.72 -15.65
C GLN A 197 -2.97 11.35 -17.01
N PRO A 198 -3.34 12.64 -17.05
CA PRO A 198 -3.77 13.30 -18.28
C PRO A 198 -2.77 13.28 -19.45
N ASP A 199 -1.47 13.03 -19.16
CA ASP A 199 -0.43 12.87 -20.20
C ASP A 199 -0.50 11.52 -20.94
N GLY A 200 -1.38 10.62 -20.52
CA GLY A 200 -1.63 9.32 -21.14
C GLY A 200 -0.53 8.28 -20.92
N LYS A 201 0.44 8.52 -20.05
CA LYS A 201 1.59 7.62 -19.81
C LYS A 201 2.02 7.51 -18.35
N THR A 202 1.90 8.58 -17.59
CA THR A 202 2.31 8.60 -16.18
C THR A 202 1.27 7.92 -15.29
N ARG A 203 1.76 7.16 -14.29
CA ARG A 203 0.96 6.53 -13.24
C ARG A 203 1.44 6.94 -11.86
N VAL A 204 0.52 7.10 -10.93
CA VAL A 204 0.84 7.41 -9.54
C VAL A 204 1.22 6.13 -8.81
N LEU A 205 2.40 6.13 -8.19
CA LEU A 205 2.92 5.03 -7.36
C LEU A 205 2.97 5.38 -5.87
N GLY A 206 2.77 6.63 -5.52
CA GLY A 206 2.72 7.05 -4.13
C GLY A 206 2.12 8.44 -3.98
N TYR A 207 1.38 8.63 -2.91
CA TYR A 207 0.74 9.90 -2.61
C TYR A 207 0.53 10.10 -1.11
N THR A 208 0.22 11.34 -0.73
CA THR A 208 -0.36 11.69 0.57
C THR A 208 -1.56 12.59 0.39
N ARG A 209 -2.51 12.50 1.31
CA ARG A 209 -3.68 13.38 1.38
C ARG A 209 -4.00 13.73 2.82
N ALA A 210 -4.40 14.97 3.05
CA ALA A 210 -4.88 15.40 4.36
C ALA A 210 -6.35 15.01 4.56
N LEU A 211 -6.70 14.62 5.78
CA LEU A 211 -8.06 14.37 6.23
C LEU A 211 -8.25 15.11 7.55
N ARG A 212 -8.73 16.36 7.49
CA ARG A 212 -8.79 17.29 8.63
C ARG A 212 -7.43 17.43 9.32
N GLN A 213 -7.27 16.87 10.54
CA GLN A 213 -6.03 16.95 11.31
C GLN A 213 -5.06 15.81 11.02
N GLY A 214 -5.50 14.74 10.41
CA GLY A 214 -4.70 13.58 10.07
C GLY A 214 -4.38 13.46 8.58
N SER A 215 -3.81 12.35 8.20
CA SER A 215 -3.44 12.09 6.82
C SER A 215 -3.44 10.61 6.45
N VAL A 216 -3.56 10.35 5.15
CA VAL A 216 -3.28 9.05 4.54
C VAL A 216 -2.07 9.21 3.65
N THR A 217 -1.11 8.29 3.75
CA THR A 217 0.00 8.10 2.82
C THR A 217 -0.11 6.70 2.24
N TYR A 218 0.04 6.55 0.94
CA TYR A 218 -0.02 5.24 0.28
C TYR A 218 1.13 5.07 -0.70
N PHE A 219 1.71 3.86 -0.71
CA PHE A 219 2.71 3.44 -1.69
C PHE A 219 2.27 2.15 -2.40
N ALA A 220 2.25 2.19 -3.72
CA ALA A 220 1.85 1.08 -4.60
C ALA A 220 2.93 0.00 -4.75
N LEU A 221 4.14 0.30 -4.28
CA LEU A 221 5.28 -0.60 -4.25
C LEU A 221 5.23 -1.52 -3.02
N GLY A 222 6.11 -2.54 -3.01
CA GLY A 222 6.31 -3.42 -1.86
C GLY A 222 5.78 -4.84 -2.07
N HIS A 223 5.64 -5.30 -3.32
CA HIS A 223 5.36 -6.72 -3.56
C HIS A 223 6.49 -7.59 -3.00
N CYS A 224 6.12 -8.67 -2.32
CA CYS A 224 7.05 -9.72 -1.92
C CYS A 224 6.33 -11.07 -1.83
N HIS A 225 7.03 -12.15 -2.16
CA HIS A 225 6.51 -13.50 -2.03
C HIS A 225 7.61 -14.49 -1.65
N ASN A 226 7.20 -15.67 -1.20
CA ASN A 226 8.07 -16.79 -0.84
C ASN A 226 7.64 -18.07 -1.59
N PRO A 227 8.42 -19.16 -1.53
CA PRO A 227 8.10 -20.39 -2.25
C PRO A 227 6.75 -21.02 -1.89
N ALA A 228 6.32 -20.93 -0.63
CA ALA A 228 5.05 -21.50 -0.18
C ALA A 228 3.85 -20.77 -0.83
N ILE A 229 3.94 -19.45 -0.99
CA ILE A 229 2.93 -18.64 -1.65
C ILE A 229 2.91 -18.93 -3.15
N ARG A 230 4.09 -18.98 -3.77
CA ARG A 230 4.20 -19.19 -5.21
C ARG A 230 3.84 -20.62 -5.64
N ALA A 231 4.17 -21.63 -4.85
CA ALA A 231 3.83 -23.02 -5.12
C ALA A 231 2.31 -23.28 -5.18
N SER A 232 1.49 -22.43 -4.56
CA SER A 232 0.03 -22.53 -4.61
C SER A 232 -0.58 -21.96 -5.89
N ARG A 233 0.20 -21.29 -6.75
CA ARG A 233 -0.24 -20.77 -8.06
C ARG A 233 0.04 -21.78 -9.16
N THR A 234 -0.83 -21.81 -10.15
CA THR A 234 -0.53 -22.46 -11.44
C THR A 234 0.63 -21.68 -12.04
N VAL A 235 1.82 -22.25 -11.98
CA VAL A 235 3.04 -21.58 -12.45
C VAL A 235 2.95 -21.49 -13.97
N ASP A 236 2.98 -20.27 -14.52
CA ASP A 236 3.23 -20.05 -15.92
C ASP A 236 4.65 -20.54 -16.23
N PRO A 237 4.83 -21.53 -17.12
CA PRO A 237 6.15 -22.06 -17.43
C PRO A 237 7.11 -21.02 -18.06
N THR A 238 6.56 -19.89 -18.53
CA THR A 238 7.36 -18.76 -19.05
C THR A 238 7.75 -17.75 -17.97
N ASP A 239 7.21 -17.87 -16.75
CA ASP A 239 7.50 -17.00 -15.64
C ASP A 239 8.87 -17.32 -15.02
N THR A 240 9.85 -16.46 -15.25
CA THR A 240 11.22 -16.57 -14.74
C THR A 240 11.42 -15.90 -13.38
N THR A 241 10.36 -15.35 -12.76
CA THR A 241 10.46 -14.71 -11.45
C THR A 241 10.97 -15.68 -10.39
N PRO A 242 11.93 -15.29 -9.55
CA PRO A 242 12.45 -16.14 -8.47
C PRO A 242 11.33 -16.65 -7.54
N LEU A 243 11.48 -17.85 -6.98
CA LEU A 243 10.55 -18.40 -6.00
C LEU A 243 10.47 -17.54 -4.73
N THR A 244 11.54 -16.87 -4.36
CA THR A 244 11.58 -15.85 -3.32
C THR A 244 11.83 -14.51 -3.97
N PHE A 245 10.94 -13.56 -3.78
CA PHE A 245 11.06 -12.20 -4.28
C PHE A 245 10.83 -11.20 -3.15
N ARG A 246 11.72 -10.22 -3.04
CA ARG A 246 11.71 -9.18 -2.00
C ARG A 246 11.60 -7.77 -2.58
N GLY A 247 11.95 -7.59 -3.82
CA GLY A 247 11.76 -6.37 -4.60
C GLY A 247 12.20 -5.09 -3.90
N SER A 248 11.32 -4.13 -3.86
CA SER A 248 11.57 -2.83 -3.23
C SER A 248 12.03 -2.91 -1.77
N TRP A 249 11.64 -3.95 -1.02
CA TRP A 249 12.01 -4.12 0.40
C TRP A 249 13.52 -4.24 0.65
N GLU A 250 14.30 -4.56 -0.36
CA GLU A 250 15.76 -4.69 -0.27
C GLU A 250 16.50 -3.48 -0.85
N THR A 251 15.79 -2.37 -1.12
CA THR A 251 16.38 -1.14 -1.66
C THR A 251 16.41 -0.03 -0.61
N ASP A 252 17.54 0.68 -0.53
CA ASP A 252 17.71 1.80 0.41
C ASP A 252 16.65 2.89 0.20
N ALA A 253 16.28 3.15 -1.06
CA ALA A 253 15.27 4.16 -1.39
C ALA A 253 13.89 3.83 -0.80
N PHE A 254 13.43 2.59 -0.90
CA PHE A 254 12.14 2.19 -0.34
C PHE A 254 12.18 2.15 1.19
N ILE A 255 13.30 1.69 1.78
CA ILE A 255 13.49 1.70 3.23
C ILE A 255 13.51 3.14 3.77
N ALA A 256 14.19 4.07 3.09
CA ALA A 256 14.17 5.49 3.44
C ALA A 256 12.76 6.09 3.36
N LEU A 257 12.02 5.76 2.28
CA LEU A 257 10.63 6.19 2.09
C LEU A 257 9.72 5.71 3.24
N LEU A 258 9.81 4.43 3.62
CA LEU A 258 9.08 3.86 4.75
C LEU A 258 9.48 4.52 6.07
N GLY A 259 10.78 4.73 6.29
CA GLY A 259 11.30 5.40 7.46
C GLY A 259 10.77 6.83 7.61
N ASN A 260 10.72 7.58 6.52
CA ASN A 260 10.15 8.93 6.49
C ASN A 260 8.66 8.92 6.80
N ALA A 261 7.90 7.99 6.20
CA ALA A 261 6.45 7.87 6.41
C ALA A 261 6.12 7.48 7.86
N ILE A 262 6.92 6.60 8.46
CA ILE A 262 6.80 6.23 9.88
C ILE A 262 7.07 7.45 10.77
N ALA A 263 8.20 8.16 10.55
CA ALA A 263 8.56 9.34 11.34
C ALA A 263 7.50 10.45 11.20
N TRP A 264 7.00 10.68 10.00
CA TRP A 264 5.87 11.60 9.75
C TRP A 264 4.63 11.19 10.55
N GLY A 265 4.25 9.92 10.47
CA GLY A 265 3.03 9.39 11.09
C GLY A 265 3.04 9.45 12.60
N VAL A 266 4.20 9.32 13.25
CA VAL A 266 4.32 9.45 14.71
C VAL A 266 4.63 10.88 15.19
N GLY A 267 4.76 11.83 14.24
CA GLY A 267 5.00 13.23 14.55
C GLY A 267 6.45 13.55 14.95
N ALA A 268 7.41 12.78 14.43
CA ALA A 268 8.83 12.97 14.64
C ALA A 268 9.52 13.78 13.51
N LEU A 269 8.77 14.23 12.50
CA LEU A 269 9.23 15.09 11.39
C LEU A 269 8.47 16.40 11.35
#